data_b4d492d118014aaa89f0eed4fcd409ed
#
_entry.id   b4d492d118014aaa89f0eed4fcd409ed
#
_cell.length_a   1.000
_cell.length_b   1.000
_cell.length_c   1.000
_cell.angle_alpha   90.00
_cell.angle_beta   90.00
_cell.angle_gamma   90.00
#
_symmetry.space_group_name_H-M   'P 1'
#
loop_
_entity.id
_entity.type
_entity.pdbx_description
1 polymer ?
#
loop_
_entity_poly.entity_id
_entity_poly.type
_entity_poly.pdbx_seq_one_letter_code
_entity_poly.pdbx_strand_id
1 'polypeptide(L)'
;MSDKKNVVFMLNIKMNESKLEGDRWRSSRSDPYVYSVKSWQKWCDKNNAELFVIEDLLLPNEEMAIPWQKFYIFDILEANKINYDQIMYVDADTIVHPNCPNVFDMTDRKYTFVHNEGSYDWILRSIENYSKYFFNGYMFDWWHYYNAGLEIYNEKHRDFANTVINFYNEHK
;
A
#
# COMPACT_ATOMS: atom_id res chain seq x y z
N MET A 1 27.56 -8.97 -8.76
CA MET A 1 26.09 -8.97 -8.81
C MET A 1 25.65 -8.09 -7.67
N SER A 2 24.89 -7.02 -7.91
CA SER A 2 24.31 -6.21 -6.82
C SER A 2 23.35 -7.12 -6.09
N ASP A 3 23.55 -7.32 -4.78
CA ASP A 3 22.61 -8.08 -3.95
C ASP A 3 21.27 -7.34 -3.97
N LYS A 4 20.28 -7.96 -4.60
CA LYS A 4 18.91 -7.45 -4.58
C LYS A 4 18.38 -7.56 -3.15
N LYS A 5 17.91 -6.44 -2.60
CA LYS A 5 17.29 -6.42 -1.28
C LYS A 5 15.77 -6.41 -1.39
N ASN A 6 15.11 -6.87 -0.35
CA ASN A 6 13.69 -6.64 -0.19
C ASN A 6 13.45 -5.18 0.20
N VAL A 7 12.35 -4.61 -0.30
CA VAL A 7 11.97 -3.22 -0.07
C VAL A 7 10.63 -3.18 0.67
N VAL A 8 10.56 -2.39 1.73
CA VAL A 8 9.31 -1.98 2.35
C VAL A 8 9.00 -0.56 1.89
N PHE A 9 7.80 -0.33 1.43
CA PHE A 9 7.35 0.93 0.87
C PHE A 9 6.13 1.46 1.61
N MET A 10 6.15 2.73 2.00
CA MET A 10 5.10 3.38 2.76
C MET A 10 4.79 4.76 2.18
N LEU A 11 3.51 5.06 1.98
CA LEU A 11 3.03 6.41 1.68
C LEU A 11 2.65 7.10 3.00
N ASN A 12 3.51 7.98 3.48
CA ASN A 12 3.28 8.83 4.65
C ASN A 12 3.14 10.29 4.23
N ILE A 13 2.15 10.57 3.39
CA ILE A 13 1.98 11.86 2.74
C ILE A 13 1.65 12.95 3.77
N LYS A 14 2.51 13.98 3.82
CA LYS A 14 2.32 15.17 4.65
C LYS A 14 1.44 16.17 3.92
N MET A 15 0.14 16.20 4.24
CA MET A 15 -0.78 17.20 3.70
C MET A 15 -0.58 18.52 4.44
N ASN A 16 -0.39 19.63 3.70
CA ASN A 16 -0.34 20.97 4.28
C ASN A 16 -1.66 21.29 4.98
N GLU A 17 -1.60 21.76 6.23
CA GLU A 17 -2.76 22.06 7.09
C GLU A 17 -3.78 23.02 6.45
N SER A 18 -3.34 23.91 5.54
CA SER A 18 -4.21 24.86 4.85
C SER A 18 -5.23 24.25 3.87
N LYS A 19 -5.11 22.96 3.52
CA LYS A 19 -6.05 22.27 2.63
C LYS A 19 -7.06 21.38 3.37
N LEU A 20 -7.05 21.40 4.71
CA LEU A 20 -7.83 20.51 5.57
C LEU A 20 -9.04 21.18 6.23
N GLU A 21 -9.58 22.27 5.65
CA GLU A 21 -10.78 22.96 6.15
C GLU A 21 -12.07 22.12 6.10
N GLY A 22 -12.07 20.95 6.65
CA GLY A 22 -13.24 20.08 6.75
C GLY A 22 -12.98 18.80 7.57
N ASP A 23 -11.73 18.44 7.75
CA ASP A 23 -11.34 17.20 8.43
C ASP A 23 -10.84 17.49 9.86
N ARG A 24 -11.78 17.68 10.79
CA ARG A 24 -11.51 17.97 12.21
C ARG A 24 -10.62 16.92 12.91
N TRP A 25 -10.33 15.81 12.27
CA TRP A 25 -9.58 14.70 12.83
C TRP A 25 -8.07 14.79 12.63
N ARG A 26 -7.58 15.63 11.69
CA ARG A 26 -6.17 15.67 11.30
C ARG A 26 -5.40 16.91 11.75
N SER A 27 -6.06 17.92 12.30
CA SER A 27 -5.50 19.27 12.46
C SER A 27 -4.66 19.53 13.71
N SER A 28 -4.39 18.56 14.60
CA SER A 28 -3.71 18.84 15.87
C SER A 28 -2.68 17.81 16.31
N ARG A 29 -2.22 16.91 15.43
CA ARG A 29 -1.26 15.87 15.82
C ARG A 29 0.09 16.10 15.17
N SER A 30 1.13 16.25 16.00
CA SER A 30 2.51 15.93 15.64
C SER A 30 2.53 14.59 14.92
N ASP A 31 3.12 14.49 13.74
CA ASP A 31 3.21 13.34 12.86
C ASP A 31 2.68 12.02 13.51
N PRO A 32 1.41 11.63 13.26
CA PRO A 32 0.79 10.49 13.95
C PRO A 32 1.48 9.17 13.62
N TYR A 33 2.26 9.14 12.54
CA TYR A 33 2.86 7.92 11.99
C TYR A 33 4.33 7.73 12.35
N VAL A 34 4.90 8.60 13.20
CA VAL A 34 6.30 8.46 13.64
C VAL A 34 6.59 7.10 14.28
N TYR A 35 5.65 6.54 15.01
CA TYR A 35 5.81 5.21 15.63
C TYR A 35 5.69 4.07 14.61
N SER A 36 4.85 4.23 13.60
CA SER A 36 4.76 3.32 12.46
C SER A 36 6.10 3.23 11.75
N VAL A 37 6.62 4.36 11.27
CA VAL A 37 7.92 4.44 10.58
C VAL A 37 9.03 3.81 11.43
N LYS A 38 9.11 4.16 12.74
CA LYS A 38 10.11 3.58 13.64
C LYS A 38 9.97 2.07 13.81
N SER A 39 8.74 1.54 13.86
CA SER A 39 8.52 0.11 14.01
C SER A 39 8.93 -0.65 12.76
N TRP A 40 8.56 -0.14 11.58
CA TRP A 40 8.93 -0.72 10.29
C TRP A 40 10.43 -0.59 10.02
N GLN A 41 11.08 0.51 10.39
CA GLN A 41 12.53 0.63 10.28
C GLN A 41 13.25 -0.47 11.07
N LYS A 42 12.87 -0.68 12.33
CA LYS A 42 13.45 -1.75 13.16
C LYS A 42 13.21 -3.15 12.57
N TRP A 43 12.03 -3.36 11.99
CA TRP A 43 11.72 -4.62 11.34
C TRP A 43 12.58 -4.82 10.07
N CYS A 44 12.76 -3.79 9.27
CA CYS A 44 13.62 -3.80 8.09
C CYS A 44 15.08 -4.10 8.45
N ASP A 45 15.61 -3.41 9.46
CA ASP A 45 16.99 -3.63 9.94
C ASP A 45 17.20 -5.08 10.37
N LYS A 46 16.23 -5.68 11.08
CA LYS A 46 16.27 -7.07 11.53
C LYS A 46 16.21 -8.08 10.38
N ASN A 47 15.48 -7.76 9.30
CA ASN A 47 15.18 -8.68 8.20
C ASN A 47 15.97 -8.38 6.92
N ASN A 48 17.00 -7.53 6.99
CA ASN A 48 17.84 -7.12 5.86
C ASN A 48 17.02 -6.57 4.67
N ALA A 49 16.01 -5.75 4.99
CA ALA A 49 15.20 -5.03 4.03
C ALA A 49 15.47 -3.53 4.09
N GLU A 50 15.08 -2.80 3.06
CA GLU A 50 15.17 -1.34 3.00
C GLU A 50 13.78 -0.70 3.13
N LEU A 51 13.65 0.34 3.98
CA LEU A 51 12.41 1.09 4.14
C LEU A 51 12.46 2.37 3.30
N PHE A 52 11.48 2.53 2.39
CA PHE A 52 11.24 3.77 1.64
C PHE A 52 9.94 4.41 2.11
N VAL A 53 10.06 5.62 2.65
CA VAL A 53 8.92 6.42 3.06
C VAL A 53 8.77 7.58 2.09
N ILE A 54 7.65 7.64 1.39
CA ILE A 54 7.30 8.75 0.50
C ILE A 54 6.43 9.73 1.29
N GLU A 55 6.90 10.96 1.42
CA GLU A 55 6.23 12.01 2.20
C GLU A 55 5.54 13.06 1.32
N ASP A 56 5.91 13.12 0.04
CA ASP A 56 5.32 14.02 -0.94
C ASP A 56 4.36 13.27 -1.88
N LEU A 57 3.33 13.95 -2.34
CA LEU A 57 2.41 13.42 -3.36
C LEU A 57 3.17 13.15 -4.66
N LEU A 58 2.97 11.97 -5.24
CA LEU A 58 3.47 11.62 -6.56
C LEU A 58 2.66 12.33 -7.66
N LEU A 59 1.35 12.43 -7.45
CA LEU A 59 0.40 13.15 -8.28
C LEU A 59 -0.50 14.00 -7.40
N PRO A 60 -1.05 15.12 -7.89
CA PRO A 60 -2.11 15.85 -7.19
C PRO A 60 -3.24 14.90 -6.78
N ASN A 61 -3.77 15.09 -5.56
CA ASN A 61 -4.84 14.21 -5.06
C ASN A 61 -6.12 14.30 -5.90
N GLU A 62 -6.31 15.41 -6.61
CA GLU A 62 -7.40 15.65 -7.56
C GLU A 62 -7.25 14.78 -8.85
N GLU A 63 -6.03 14.40 -9.19
CA GLU A 63 -5.73 13.53 -10.33
C GLU A 63 -5.80 12.07 -9.94
N MET A 64 -5.24 11.72 -8.79
CA MET A 64 -5.27 10.36 -8.27
C MET A 64 -5.27 10.35 -6.75
N ALA A 65 -6.30 9.73 -6.15
CA ALA A 65 -6.39 9.60 -4.72
C ALA A 65 -5.17 8.83 -4.14
N ILE A 66 -4.68 9.29 -2.99
CA ILE A 66 -3.43 8.81 -2.36
C ILE A 66 -3.31 7.28 -2.30
N PRO A 67 -4.36 6.50 -1.90
CA PRO A 67 -4.23 5.05 -1.80
C PRO A 67 -3.90 4.35 -3.12
N TRP A 68 -4.21 4.96 -4.26
CA TRP A 68 -3.91 4.42 -5.58
C TRP A 68 -2.49 4.73 -6.06
N GLN A 69 -1.87 5.78 -5.52
CA GLN A 69 -0.51 6.19 -5.89
C GLN A 69 0.55 5.14 -5.52
N LYS A 70 0.25 4.21 -4.63
CA LYS A 70 1.15 3.11 -4.27
C LYS A 70 1.55 2.22 -5.46
N PHE A 71 0.73 2.14 -6.49
CA PHE A 71 1.01 1.32 -7.67
C PHE A 71 2.11 1.90 -8.58
N TYR A 72 2.52 3.16 -8.38
CA TYR A 72 3.69 3.75 -9.05
C TYR A 72 5.03 3.33 -8.45
N ILE A 73 5.05 2.45 -7.45
CA ILE A 73 6.31 2.04 -6.79
C ILE A 73 7.34 1.47 -7.77
N PHE A 74 6.90 0.72 -8.78
CA PHE A 74 7.81 0.16 -9.78
C PHE A 74 8.54 1.25 -10.55
N ASP A 75 7.83 2.30 -10.97
CA ASP A 75 8.40 3.43 -11.70
C ASP A 75 9.34 4.25 -10.81
N ILE A 76 8.99 4.42 -9.54
CA ILE A 76 9.82 5.11 -8.55
C ILE A 76 11.15 4.37 -8.35
N LEU A 77 11.11 3.05 -8.16
CA LEU A 77 12.31 2.24 -7.96
C LEU A 77 13.18 2.23 -9.20
N GLU A 78 12.59 2.13 -10.39
CA GLU A 78 13.30 2.19 -11.66
C GLU A 78 13.95 3.56 -11.88
N ALA A 79 13.21 4.66 -11.71
CA ALA A 79 13.72 6.03 -11.85
C ALA A 79 14.92 6.31 -10.93
N ASN A 80 14.90 5.72 -9.72
CA ASN A 80 15.97 5.84 -8.74
C ASN A 80 17.06 4.76 -8.88
N LYS A 81 16.97 3.87 -9.88
CA LYS A 81 17.92 2.75 -10.12
C LYS A 81 18.08 1.82 -8.91
N ILE A 82 17.01 1.61 -8.17
CA ILE A 82 16.97 0.76 -6.99
C ILE A 82 16.66 -0.67 -7.43
N ASN A 83 17.62 -1.58 -7.19
CA ASN A 83 17.42 -3.00 -7.45
C ASN A 83 16.78 -3.68 -6.25
N TYR A 84 15.68 -4.37 -6.47
CA TYR A 84 14.92 -5.06 -5.44
C TYR A 84 14.65 -6.53 -5.80
N ASP A 85 14.31 -7.32 -4.79
CA ASP A 85 13.87 -8.70 -4.95
C ASP A 85 12.35 -8.81 -4.83
N GLN A 86 11.80 -8.38 -3.68
CA GLN A 86 10.38 -8.25 -3.43
C GLN A 86 10.09 -6.86 -2.85
N ILE A 87 8.88 -6.38 -3.07
CA ILE A 87 8.36 -5.11 -2.54
C ILE A 87 7.21 -5.43 -1.60
N MET A 88 7.21 -4.84 -0.41
CA MET A 88 6.09 -4.87 0.52
C MET A 88 5.56 -3.45 0.71
N TYR A 89 4.33 -3.20 0.29
CA TYR A 89 3.61 -2.00 0.66
C TYR A 89 3.01 -2.16 2.05
N VAL A 90 3.08 -1.11 2.86
CA VAL A 90 2.42 -1.04 4.16
C VAL A 90 1.77 0.32 4.36
N ASP A 91 0.56 0.35 4.91
CA ASP A 91 -0.11 1.59 5.26
C ASP A 91 0.63 2.31 6.41
N ALA A 92 0.67 3.65 6.35
CA ALA A 92 1.38 4.48 7.33
C ALA A 92 0.77 4.43 8.75
N ASP A 93 -0.44 3.95 8.90
CA ASP A 93 -1.13 3.79 10.20
C ASP A 93 -0.94 2.40 10.83
N THR A 94 -0.01 1.59 10.31
CA THR A 94 0.29 0.25 10.80
C THR A 94 1.51 0.25 11.74
N ILE A 95 1.54 -0.65 12.71
CA ILE A 95 2.69 -0.91 13.58
C ILE A 95 3.01 -2.40 13.50
N VAL A 96 4.26 -2.72 13.13
CA VAL A 96 4.70 -4.11 13.09
C VAL A 96 5.16 -4.59 14.48
N HIS A 97 4.70 -5.79 14.85
CA HIS A 97 5.11 -6.40 16.12
C HIS A 97 6.60 -6.80 16.07
N PRO A 98 7.40 -6.60 17.16
CA PRO A 98 8.83 -6.91 17.17
C PRO A 98 9.18 -8.36 16.85
N ASN A 99 8.25 -9.30 17.14
CA ASN A 99 8.43 -10.73 16.86
C ASN A 99 7.81 -11.15 15.51
N CYS A 100 7.37 -10.20 14.68
CA CYS A 100 6.90 -10.51 13.33
C CYS A 100 8.04 -11.17 12.54
N PRO A 101 7.81 -12.35 11.94
CA PRO A 101 8.82 -13.02 11.14
C PRO A 101 9.14 -12.25 9.86
N ASN A 102 10.15 -12.71 9.14
CA ASN A 102 10.39 -12.23 7.78
C ASN A 102 9.27 -12.71 6.86
N VAL A 103 8.29 -11.84 6.59
CA VAL A 103 7.13 -12.19 5.77
C VAL A 103 7.48 -12.42 4.30
N PHE A 104 8.61 -11.89 3.81
CA PHE A 104 9.08 -12.14 2.46
C PHE A 104 9.39 -13.62 2.19
N ASP A 105 9.80 -14.35 3.21
CA ASP A 105 10.10 -15.79 3.11
C ASP A 105 8.82 -16.65 3.01
N MET A 106 7.66 -16.06 3.27
CA MET A 106 6.36 -16.75 3.31
C MET A 106 5.55 -16.62 2.02
N THR A 107 5.98 -15.77 1.09
CA THR A 107 5.18 -15.37 -0.09
C THR A 107 5.23 -16.38 -1.23
N ASP A 108 6.23 -17.27 -1.26
CA ASP A 108 6.53 -18.12 -2.43
C ASP A 108 6.63 -17.29 -3.74
N ARG A 109 7.06 -16.02 -3.60
CA ARG A 109 7.15 -15.00 -4.66
C ARG A 109 5.83 -14.76 -5.42
N LYS A 110 4.71 -15.06 -4.79
CA LYS A 110 3.37 -14.75 -5.28
C LYS A 110 2.94 -13.37 -4.82
N TYR A 111 1.96 -12.80 -5.50
CA TYR A 111 1.28 -11.62 -4.99
C TYR A 111 0.53 -12.02 -3.71
N THR A 112 0.88 -11.37 -2.61
CA THR A 112 0.44 -11.78 -1.28
C THR A 112 -0.21 -10.60 -0.56
N PHE A 113 -1.35 -10.85 0.06
CA PHE A 113 -2.09 -9.86 0.86
C PHE A 113 -2.42 -10.40 2.23
N VAL A 114 -2.87 -9.50 3.09
CA VAL A 114 -3.53 -9.88 4.34
C VAL A 114 -5.02 -10.03 4.08
N HIS A 115 -5.62 -11.09 4.63
CA HIS A 115 -7.07 -11.27 4.58
C HIS A 115 -7.76 -10.13 5.33
N ASN A 116 -8.87 -9.64 4.80
CA ASN A 116 -9.64 -8.61 5.49
C ASN A 116 -10.50 -9.24 6.58
N GLU A 117 -10.18 -8.96 7.84
CA GLU A 117 -10.91 -9.42 9.02
C GLU A 117 -11.95 -8.40 9.51
N GLY A 118 -12.36 -7.47 8.66
CA GLY A 118 -13.46 -6.54 8.94
C GLY A 118 -14.78 -7.26 9.21
N SER A 119 -15.79 -6.52 9.67
CA SER A 119 -17.11 -7.13 9.88
C SER A 119 -17.67 -7.67 8.56
N TYR A 120 -18.34 -8.83 8.63
CA TYR A 120 -18.95 -9.47 7.46
C TYR A 120 -19.94 -8.54 6.74
N ASP A 121 -20.74 -7.78 7.49
CA ASP A 121 -21.66 -6.79 6.94
C ASP A 121 -20.94 -5.70 6.14
N TRP A 122 -19.82 -5.17 6.67
CA TRP A 122 -19.03 -4.17 5.98
C TRP A 122 -18.41 -4.71 4.69
N ILE A 123 -17.86 -5.92 4.74
CA ILE A 123 -17.26 -6.59 3.56
C ILE A 123 -18.32 -6.79 2.47
N LEU A 124 -19.49 -7.32 2.82
CA LEU A 124 -20.56 -7.56 1.84
C LEU A 124 -21.07 -6.28 1.21
N ARG A 125 -21.26 -5.21 1.97
CA ARG A 125 -21.65 -3.89 1.43
C ARG A 125 -20.60 -3.31 0.50
N SER A 126 -19.33 -3.49 0.81
CA SER A 126 -18.24 -3.06 -0.06
C SER A 126 -18.26 -3.83 -1.38
N ILE A 127 -18.41 -5.15 -1.33
CA ILE A 127 -18.50 -6.00 -2.52
C ILE A 127 -19.72 -5.61 -3.38
N GLU A 128 -20.88 -5.39 -2.74
CA GLU A 128 -22.11 -4.95 -3.42
C GLU A 128 -21.90 -3.62 -4.15
N ASN A 129 -21.23 -2.65 -3.51
CA ASN A 129 -20.96 -1.36 -4.12
C ASN A 129 -20.00 -1.51 -5.32
N TYR A 130 -18.90 -2.26 -5.19
CA TYR A 130 -17.99 -2.51 -6.31
C TYR A 130 -18.69 -3.25 -7.45
N SER A 131 -19.48 -4.28 -7.12
CA SER A 131 -20.27 -5.02 -8.09
C SER A 131 -21.20 -4.11 -8.89
N LYS A 132 -21.94 -3.24 -8.20
CA LYS A 132 -22.90 -2.33 -8.81
C LYS A 132 -22.26 -1.29 -9.71
N TYR A 133 -21.14 -0.71 -9.28
CA TYR A 133 -20.56 0.46 -9.97
C TYR A 133 -19.49 0.10 -10.99
N PHE A 134 -18.77 -1.01 -10.80
CA PHE A 134 -17.62 -1.35 -11.61
C PHE A 134 -17.69 -2.70 -12.32
N PHE A 135 -18.49 -3.65 -11.82
CA PHE A 135 -18.46 -5.03 -12.31
C PHE A 135 -19.79 -5.51 -12.90
N ASN A 136 -20.66 -4.59 -13.31
CA ASN A 136 -21.94 -4.91 -13.96
C ASN A 136 -22.79 -5.94 -13.20
N GLY A 137 -22.83 -5.86 -11.90
CA GLY A 137 -23.57 -6.78 -11.04
C GLY A 137 -22.85 -8.10 -10.69
N TYR A 138 -21.63 -8.31 -11.17
CA TYR A 138 -20.86 -9.50 -10.79
C TYR A 138 -20.46 -9.42 -9.31
N MET A 139 -20.91 -10.41 -8.53
CA MET A 139 -20.56 -10.55 -7.11
C MET A 139 -19.43 -11.56 -6.97
N PHE A 140 -18.36 -11.16 -6.31
CA PHE A 140 -17.27 -12.07 -5.96
C PHE A 140 -17.38 -12.53 -4.51
N ASP A 141 -16.75 -13.64 -4.20
CA ASP A 141 -16.82 -14.24 -2.88
C ASP A 141 -16.11 -13.37 -1.84
N TRP A 142 -16.70 -13.24 -0.65
CA TRP A 142 -16.19 -12.38 0.41
C TRP A 142 -14.77 -12.74 0.87
N TRP A 143 -14.34 -13.96 0.77
CA TRP A 143 -12.96 -14.38 1.09
C TRP A 143 -11.92 -13.93 0.06
N HIS A 144 -12.33 -13.38 -1.08
CA HIS A 144 -11.47 -12.70 -2.04
C HIS A 144 -11.39 -11.19 -1.79
N TYR A 145 -12.00 -10.69 -0.72
CA TYR A 145 -11.91 -9.29 -0.34
C TYR A 145 -10.74 -9.09 0.64
N TYR A 146 -9.61 -8.64 0.11
CA TYR A 146 -8.38 -8.51 0.87
C TYR A 146 -8.21 -7.10 1.45
N ASN A 147 -7.36 -6.99 2.50
CA ASN A 147 -6.93 -5.72 3.03
C ASN A 147 -5.75 -5.18 2.21
N ALA A 148 -5.90 -4.00 1.64
CA ALA A 148 -4.90 -3.35 0.80
C ALA A 148 -3.81 -2.59 1.59
N GLY A 149 -3.85 -2.65 2.92
CA GLY A 149 -2.88 -1.99 3.81
C GLY A 149 -1.58 -2.76 4.01
N LEU A 150 -1.51 -4.00 3.53
CA LEU A 150 -0.26 -4.76 3.41
C LEU A 150 -0.34 -5.66 2.18
N GLU A 151 0.57 -5.43 1.24
CA GLU A 151 0.66 -6.18 0.00
C GLU A 151 2.13 -6.49 -0.30
N ILE A 152 2.43 -7.72 -0.76
CA ILE A 152 3.78 -8.10 -1.16
C ILE A 152 3.76 -8.59 -2.60
N TYR A 153 4.67 -8.08 -3.40
CA TYR A 153 4.77 -8.36 -4.83
C TYR A 153 6.23 -8.25 -5.31
N ASN A 154 6.47 -8.53 -6.57
CA ASN A 154 7.79 -8.43 -7.20
C ASN A 154 7.65 -8.03 -8.67
N GLU A 155 8.75 -7.96 -9.41
CA GLU A 155 8.76 -7.50 -10.81
C GLU A 155 7.74 -8.19 -11.73
N LYS A 156 7.40 -9.46 -11.48
CA LYS A 156 6.40 -10.18 -12.28
C LYS A 156 4.99 -9.59 -12.19
N HIS A 157 4.74 -8.75 -11.18
CA HIS A 157 3.43 -8.13 -10.93
C HIS A 157 3.34 -6.69 -11.43
N ARG A 158 4.36 -6.18 -12.13
CA ARG A 158 4.36 -4.83 -12.70
C ARG A 158 3.17 -4.61 -13.65
N ASP A 159 2.90 -5.58 -14.52
CA ASP A 159 1.78 -5.47 -15.45
C ASP A 159 0.42 -5.38 -14.75
N PHE A 160 0.27 -6.05 -13.61
CA PHE A 160 -0.91 -5.91 -12.77
C PHE A 160 -1.03 -4.49 -12.20
N ALA A 161 0.05 -3.92 -11.67
CA ALA A 161 0.06 -2.54 -11.17
C ALA A 161 -0.34 -1.55 -12.28
N ASN A 162 0.21 -1.71 -13.48
CA ASN A 162 -0.15 -0.89 -14.65
C ASN A 162 -1.62 -1.04 -15.01
N THR A 163 -2.17 -2.25 -14.93
CA THR A 163 -3.59 -2.51 -15.17
C THR A 163 -4.47 -1.77 -14.17
N VAL A 164 -4.07 -1.75 -12.89
CA VAL A 164 -4.81 -1.03 -11.83
C VAL A 164 -4.76 0.49 -12.06
N ILE A 165 -3.60 1.04 -12.43
CA ILE A 165 -3.45 2.46 -12.77
C ILE A 165 -4.34 2.83 -13.95
N ASN A 166 -4.34 2.04 -15.02
CA ASN A 166 -5.17 2.27 -16.19
C ASN A 166 -6.66 2.21 -15.83
N PHE A 167 -7.08 1.19 -15.08
CA PHE A 167 -8.45 1.08 -14.61
C PHE A 167 -8.88 2.32 -13.82
N TYR A 168 -8.05 2.81 -12.89
CA TYR A 168 -8.34 4.04 -12.16
C TYR A 168 -8.54 5.23 -13.10
N ASN A 169 -7.65 5.40 -14.10
CA ASN A 169 -7.69 6.52 -15.02
C ASN A 169 -8.93 6.50 -15.94
N GLU A 170 -9.45 5.32 -16.24
CA GLU A 170 -10.65 5.14 -17.06
C GLU A 170 -11.96 5.39 -16.28
N HIS A 171 -11.93 5.31 -14.93
CA HIS A 171 -13.13 5.35 -14.08
C HIS A 171 -13.13 6.50 -13.05
N LYS A 172 -12.18 7.44 -13.14
CA LYS A 172 -12.12 8.62 -12.27
C LYS A 172 -13.10 9.71 -12.65
#